data_9619b8ab51e328d3410cfadc57a01fb8
#
_entry.id   9619b8ab51e328d3410cfadc57a01fb8
#
_cell.length_a   1.000
_cell.length_b   1.000
_cell.length_c   1.000
_cell.angle_alpha   90.00
_cell.angle_beta   90.00
_cell.angle_gamma   90.00
#
_symmetry.space_group_name_H-M   'P 1'
#
loop_
_entity.id
_entity.type
_entity.pdbx_description
1 polymer ?
#
loop_
_entity_poly.entity_id
_entity_poly.type
_entity_poly.pdbx_seq_one_letter_code
_entity_poly.pdbx_strand_id
1 'polypeptide(L)'
;MKTVSERIQLRLKADRPMTVISIRIPEDVIDDLKEIAPTLGFSGYQPLIRAYIGQGLRKDLARLESSQFQALTESLRKHGIEDRVISAAIAEAQRKTA
;
A
#
# COMPACT_ATOMS: atom_id res chain seq x y z
N MET A 1 -8.93 -13.30 1.92
CA MET A 1 -8.44 -11.93 1.61
C MET A 1 -6.99 -12.00 1.18
N LYS A 2 -6.64 -11.29 0.12
CA LYS A 2 -5.26 -11.29 -0.39
C LYS A 2 -4.33 -10.54 0.56
N THR A 3 -3.10 -11.00 0.70
CA THR A 3 -2.06 -10.31 1.45
C THR A 3 -1.65 -9.02 0.75
N VAL A 4 -0.97 -8.12 1.46
CA VAL A 4 -0.43 -6.89 0.86
C VAL A 4 0.58 -7.23 -0.25
N SER A 5 1.42 -8.25 -0.02
CA SER A 5 2.38 -8.73 -1.02
C SER A 5 1.71 -9.17 -2.31
N GLU A 6 0.65 -9.97 -2.20
CA GLU A 6 -0.11 -10.43 -3.36
C GLU A 6 -0.75 -9.27 -4.12
N ARG A 7 -1.29 -8.27 -3.39
CA ARG A 7 -1.88 -7.08 -4.00
C ARG A 7 -0.86 -6.27 -4.77
N ILE A 8 0.35 -6.11 -4.24
CA ILE A 8 1.42 -5.39 -4.91
C ILE A 8 1.85 -6.12 -6.18
N GLN A 9 1.99 -7.44 -6.12
CA GLN A 9 2.34 -8.24 -7.30
C GLN A 9 1.31 -8.12 -8.42
N LEU A 10 0.02 -8.14 -8.06
CA LEU A 10 -1.06 -7.95 -9.04
C LEU A 10 -1.01 -6.59 -9.71
N ARG A 11 -0.55 -5.56 -9.01
CA ARG A 11 -0.42 -4.20 -9.55
C ARG A 11 0.73 -4.04 -10.54
N LEU A 12 1.72 -4.93 -10.49
CA LEU A 12 2.85 -4.89 -11.41
C LEU A 12 2.55 -5.50 -12.77
N LYS A 13 1.41 -6.17 -12.93
CA LYS A 13 1.01 -6.75 -14.21
C LYS A 13 0.57 -5.66 -15.17
N ALA A 14 1.05 -5.75 -16.43
CA ALA A 14 0.77 -4.75 -17.45
C ALA A 14 -0.67 -4.75 -17.94
N ASP A 15 -1.36 -5.90 -17.85
CA ASP A 15 -2.70 -6.13 -18.40
C ASP A 15 -3.79 -6.12 -17.33
N ARG A 16 -3.60 -5.32 -16.27
CA ARG A 16 -4.61 -5.20 -15.20
C ARG A 16 -5.92 -4.64 -15.75
N PRO A 17 -7.07 -5.16 -15.31
CA PRO A 17 -8.35 -4.57 -15.67
C PRO A 17 -8.43 -3.12 -15.17
N MET A 18 -8.94 -2.25 -16.01
CA MET A 18 -9.09 -0.82 -15.69
C MET A 18 -10.57 -0.50 -15.59
N THR A 19 -10.91 0.43 -14.71
CA THR A 19 -12.27 0.94 -14.57
C THR A 19 -12.26 2.46 -14.51
N VAL A 20 -13.33 3.07 -14.98
CA VAL A 20 -13.50 4.53 -14.91
C VAL A 20 -14.25 4.88 -13.65
N ILE A 21 -13.73 5.85 -12.91
CA ILE A 21 -14.42 6.42 -11.76
C ILE A 21 -14.57 7.92 -11.96
N SER A 22 -15.56 8.51 -11.30
CA SER A 22 -15.77 9.95 -11.31
C SER A 22 -15.70 10.45 -9.87
N ILE A 23 -14.82 11.41 -9.62
CA ILE A 23 -14.68 12.05 -8.31
C ILE A 23 -14.65 13.55 -8.49
N ARG A 24 -15.08 14.26 -7.44
CA ARG A 24 -15.03 15.73 -7.41
C ARG A 24 -13.80 16.15 -6.61
N ILE A 25 -12.99 17.01 -7.19
CA ILE A 25 -11.77 17.53 -6.59
C ILE A 25 -11.85 19.06 -6.63
N PRO A 26 -11.44 19.77 -5.57
CA PRO A 26 -11.41 21.22 -5.60
C PRO A 26 -10.56 21.76 -6.76
N GLU A 27 -11.00 22.84 -7.36
CA GLU A 27 -10.33 23.40 -8.54
C GLU A 27 -8.90 23.84 -8.24
N ASP A 28 -8.64 24.38 -7.04
CA ASP A 28 -7.30 24.79 -6.63
C ASP A 28 -6.33 23.61 -6.55
N VAL A 29 -6.82 22.45 -6.13
CA VAL A 29 -6.01 21.23 -6.12
C VAL A 29 -5.66 20.79 -7.54
N ILE A 30 -6.62 20.85 -8.45
CA ILE A 30 -6.37 20.53 -9.87
C ILE A 30 -5.34 21.49 -10.46
N ASP A 31 -5.44 22.78 -10.15
CA ASP A 31 -4.48 23.78 -10.64
C ASP A 31 -3.06 23.48 -10.13
N ASP A 32 -2.92 23.13 -8.87
CA ASP A 32 -1.64 22.74 -8.31
C ASP A 32 -1.08 21.50 -8.98
N LEU A 33 -1.91 20.50 -9.23
CA LEU A 33 -1.50 19.26 -9.92
C LEU A 33 -1.01 19.56 -11.34
N LYS A 34 -1.69 20.44 -12.07
CA LYS A 34 -1.27 20.87 -13.41
C LYS A 34 0.08 21.57 -13.38
N GLU A 35 0.31 22.38 -12.36
CA GLU A 35 1.56 23.12 -12.23
C GLU A 35 2.74 22.22 -11.93
N ILE A 36 2.60 21.28 -11.00
CA ILE A 36 3.72 20.44 -10.56
C ILE A 36 3.97 19.22 -11.44
N ALA A 37 2.99 18.77 -12.20
CA ALA A 37 3.12 17.55 -13.01
C ALA A 37 4.35 17.56 -13.94
N PRO A 38 4.61 18.62 -14.72
CA PRO A 38 5.81 18.64 -15.59
C PRO A 38 7.11 18.57 -14.79
N THR A 39 7.17 19.26 -13.64
CA THR A 39 8.36 19.26 -12.77
C THR A 39 8.68 17.86 -12.27
N LEU A 40 7.66 17.05 -12.01
CA LEU A 40 7.81 15.68 -11.54
C LEU A 40 7.95 14.66 -12.68
N GLY A 41 7.99 15.11 -13.94
CA GLY A 41 8.19 14.24 -15.08
C GLY A 41 6.93 13.58 -15.62
N PHE A 42 5.76 14.10 -15.27
CA PHE A 42 4.48 13.58 -15.78
C PHE A 42 4.01 14.35 -17.00
N SER A 43 3.37 13.64 -17.92
CA SER A 43 2.82 14.24 -19.16
C SER A 43 1.60 15.12 -18.90
N GLY A 44 0.96 14.98 -17.75
CA GLY A 44 -0.20 15.78 -17.37
C GLY A 44 -0.62 15.44 -15.94
N TYR A 45 -1.69 16.12 -15.47
CA TYR A 45 -2.14 15.95 -14.09
C TYR A 45 -2.85 14.61 -13.83
N GLN A 46 -3.46 14.00 -14.85
CA GLN A 46 -4.15 12.72 -14.67
C GLN A 46 -3.19 11.56 -14.31
N PRO A 47 -2.07 11.38 -15.05
CA PRO A 47 -1.07 10.39 -14.60
C PRO A 47 -0.52 10.68 -13.22
N LEU A 48 -0.36 11.95 -12.85
CA LEU A 48 0.10 12.33 -11.51
C LEU A 48 -0.91 11.93 -10.43
N ILE A 49 -2.22 12.14 -10.68
CA ILE A 49 -3.28 11.69 -9.76
C ILE A 49 -3.19 10.18 -9.56
N ARG A 50 -3.07 9.41 -10.63
CA ARG A 50 -2.94 7.95 -10.53
C ARG A 50 -1.72 7.54 -9.73
N ALA A 51 -0.61 8.23 -9.92
CA ALA A 51 0.62 7.96 -9.15
C ALA A 51 0.41 8.25 -7.65
N TYR A 52 -0.22 9.37 -7.30
CA TYR A 52 -0.50 9.71 -5.91
C TYR A 52 -1.43 8.71 -5.24
N ILE A 53 -2.49 8.29 -5.95
CA ILE A 53 -3.41 7.27 -5.43
C ILE A 53 -2.66 5.97 -5.17
N GLY A 54 -1.86 5.52 -6.14
CA GLY A 54 -1.09 4.28 -5.99
C GLY A 54 -0.10 4.33 -4.83
N GLN A 55 0.64 5.42 -4.70
CA GLN A 55 1.62 5.62 -3.63
C GLN A 55 0.94 5.68 -2.26
N GLY A 56 -0.12 6.47 -2.14
CA GLY A 56 -0.86 6.61 -0.89
C GLY A 56 -1.48 5.31 -0.44
N LEU A 57 -2.07 4.57 -1.36
CA LEU A 57 -2.70 3.30 -1.07
C LEU A 57 -1.68 2.24 -0.63
N ARG A 58 -0.52 2.16 -1.32
CA ARG A 58 0.54 1.23 -0.91
C ARG A 58 1.07 1.54 0.48
N LYS A 59 1.24 2.82 0.79
CA LYS A 59 1.69 3.28 2.10
C LYS A 59 0.70 2.88 3.19
N ASP A 60 -0.59 3.10 2.97
CA ASP A 60 -1.62 2.78 3.94
C ASP A 60 -1.81 1.28 4.11
N LEU A 61 -1.74 0.50 3.03
CA LEU A 61 -1.81 -0.97 3.12
C LEU A 61 -0.64 -1.53 3.94
N ALA A 62 0.57 -1.03 3.73
CA ALA A 62 1.74 -1.44 4.49
C ALA A 62 1.60 -1.09 5.98
N ARG A 63 1.07 0.10 6.30
CA ARG A 63 0.83 0.53 7.67
C ARG A 63 -0.19 -0.35 8.37
N LEU A 64 -1.30 -0.70 7.69
CA LEU A 64 -2.34 -1.54 8.25
C LEU A 64 -1.83 -2.96 8.51
N GLU A 65 -1.05 -3.51 7.59
CA GLU A 65 -0.43 -4.81 7.78
C GLU A 65 0.51 -4.81 8.99
N SER A 66 1.33 -3.77 9.14
CA SER A 66 2.22 -3.60 10.27
C SER A 66 1.46 -3.55 11.59
N SER A 67 0.33 -2.83 11.64
CA SER A 67 -0.54 -2.75 12.81
C SER A 67 -1.13 -4.12 13.17
N GLN A 68 -1.55 -4.90 12.17
CA GLN A 68 -2.07 -6.25 12.38
C GLN A 68 -0.99 -7.17 12.94
N PHE A 69 0.23 -7.08 12.45
CA PHE A 69 1.37 -7.84 12.99
C PHE A 69 1.63 -7.50 14.45
N GLN A 70 1.62 -6.23 14.80
CA GLN A 70 1.82 -5.80 16.19
C GLN A 70 0.71 -6.32 17.09
N ALA A 71 -0.54 -6.22 16.67
CA ALA A 71 -1.68 -6.71 17.43
C ALA A 71 -1.60 -8.22 17.64
N LEU A 72 -1.22 -8.98 16.62
CA LEU A 72 -1.04 -10.41 16.71
C LEU A 72 0.09 -10.77 17.67
N THR A 73 1.22 -10.07 17.57
CA THR A 73 2.36 -10.28 18.46
C THR A 73 1.99 -10.07 19.92
N GLU A 74 1.28 -8.99 20.23
CA GLU A 74 0.82 -8.71 21.59
C GLU A 74 -0.17 -9.75 22.09
N SER A 75 -1.09 -10.20 21.24
CA SER A 75 -2.05 -11.24 21.58
C SER A 75 -1.35 -12.56 21.92
N LEU A 76 -0.34 -12.93 21.15
CA LEU A 76 0.44 -14.14 21.39
C LEU A 76 1.17 -14.06 22.73
N ARG A 77 1.74 -12.92 23.08
CA ARG A 77 2.39 -12.72 24.38
C ARG A 77 1.39 -12.87 25.53
N LYS A 78 0.20 -12.30 25.39
CA LYS A 78 -0.86 -12.42 26.40
C LYS A 78 -1.29 -13.87 26.62
N HIS A 79 -1.18 -14.71 25.60
CA HIS A 79 -1.52 -16.13 25.68
C HIS A 79 -0.33 -17.00 26.10
N GLY A 80 0.76 -16.39 26.56
CA GLY A 80 1.89 -17.10 27.13
C GLY A 80 2.91 -17.60 26.13
N ILE A 81 2.87 -17.13 24.90
CA ILE A 81 3.87 -17.52 23.89
C ILE A 81 5.15 -16.71 24.11
N GLU A 82 6.29 -17.41 24.16
CA GLU A 82 7.59 -16.78 24.36
C GLU A 82 7.98 -15.91 23.16
N ASP A 83 8.68 -14.81 23.44
CA ASP A 83 9.16 -13.89 22.40
C ASP A 83 10.03 -14.58 21.36
N ARG A 84 10.84 -15.55 21.78
CA ARG A 84 11.67 -16.35 20.88
C ARG A 84 10.83 -17.06 19.82
N VAL A 85 9.71 -17.65 20.23
CA VAL A 85 8.81 -18.38 19.33
C VAL A 85 8.12 -17.40 18.39
N ILE A 86 7.67 -16.26 18.91
CA ILE A 86 7.03 -15.19 18.11
C ILE A 86 7.99 -14.67 17.04
N SER A 87 9.23 -14.37 17.42
CA SER A 87 10.26 -13.89 16.48
C SER A 87 10.56 -14.91 15.39
N ALA A 88 10.63 -16.18 15.74
CA ALA A 88 10.87 -17.25 14.77
C ALA A 88 9.70 -17.37 13.78
N ALA A 89 8.47 -17.28 14.27
CA ALA A 89 7.27 -17.33 13.42
C ALA A 89 7.21 -16.15 12.45
N ILE A 90 7.53 -14.95 12.90
CA ILE A 90 7.56 -13.75 12.06
C ILE A 90 8.62 -13.89 10.95
N ALA A 91 9.82 -14.32 11.31
CA ALA A 91 10.91 -14.53 10.37
C ALA A 91 10.55 -15.57 9.30
N GLU A 92 9.88 -16.66 9.70
CA GLU A 92 9.43 -17.69 8.78
C GLU A 92 8.36 -17.14 7.82
N ALA A 93 7.41 -16.38 8.33
CA ALA A 93 6.35 -15.77 7.52
C ALA A 93 6.93 -14.78 6.50
N GLN A 94 7.91 -13.98 6.88
CA GLN A 94 8.58 -13.04 5.98
C GLN A 94 9.32 -13.75 4.86
N ARG A 95 9.96 -14.88 5.14
CA ARG A 95 10.65 -15.67 4.11
C ARG A 95 9.69 -16.25 3.08
N LYS A 96 8.49 -16.62 3.47
CA LYS A 96 7.48 -17.19 2.56
C LYS A 96 6.85 -16.15 1.65
N THR A 97 6.87 -14.88 2.05
CA THR A 97 6.28 -13.79 1.27
C THR A 97 7.27 -13.04 0.40
N ALA A 98 8.54 -13.35 0.51
CA ALA A 98 9.61 -12.71 -0.26
C ALA A 98 9.67 -13.22 -1.71
#